data_7a985c5b93574b022de88b3dec843606
#
_entry.id   7a985c5b93574b022de88b3dec843606
#
_cell.length_a   1.000
_cell.length_b   1.000
_cell.length_c   1.000
_cell.angle_alpha   90.00
_cell.angle_beta   90.00
_cell.angle_gamma   90.00
#
_symmetry.space_group_name_H-M   'P 1'
#
loop_
_entity.id
_entity.type
_entity.pdbx_description
1 polymer ?
#
loop_
_entity_poly.entity_id
_entity_poly.type
_entity_poly.pdbx_seq_one_letter_code
_entity_poly.pdbx_strand_id
1 'polypeptide(L)'
;MNTQELTSYLDELLFSKTGEHLDSLQRSIIRGVLNGKKYADIAKEYNCSAGHAKDEAYQLWQLLSDTLGAEMLNLVTKLYI
;
A
#
# COMPACT_ATOMS: atom_id res chain seq x y z
N MET A 1 -14.06 7.79 1.31
CA MET A 1 -13.13 7.36 0.26
C MET A 1 -13.04 5.85 0.26
N ASN A 2 -13.25 5.21 -0.87
CA ASN A 2 -13.16 3.74 -0.95
C ASN A 2 -11.71 3.30 -1.14
N THR A 3 -11.49 1.98 -1.07
CA THR A 3 -10.13 1.41 -1.13
C THR A 3 -9.42 1.76 -2.44
N GLN A 4 -10.14 1.72 -3.56
CA GLN A 4 -9.56 2.02 -4.86
C GLN A 4 -9.16 3.49 -4.97
N GLU A 5 -10.01 4.39 -4.50
CA GLU A 5 -9.70 5.82 -4.50
C GLU A 5 -8.50 6.13 -3.61
N LEU A 6 -8.43 5.50 -2.44
CA LEU A 6 -7.31 5.71 -1.53
C LEU A 6 -6.01 5.18 -2.13
N THR A 7 -6.05 4.01 -2.78
CA THR A 7 -4.88 3.45 -3.45
C THR A 7 -4.39 4.39 -4.56
N SER A 8 -5.31 4.93 -5.36
CA SER A 8 -4.98 5.88 -6.41
C SER A 8 -4.39 7.17 -5.85
N TYR A 9 -4.93 7.64 -4.73
CA TYR A 9 -4.43 8.84 -4.05
C TYR A 9 -2.99 8.63 -3.57
N LEU A 10 -2.70 7.47 -2.97
CA LEU A 10 -1.35 7.13 -2.53
C LEU A 10 -0.38 7.03 -3.71
N ASP A 11 -0.84 6.45 -4.82
CA ASP A 11 -0.04 6.35 -6.03
C ASP A 11 0.34 7.74 -6.58
N GLU A 12 -0.63 8.64 -6.63
CA GLU A 12 -0.39 10.01 -7.10
C GLU A 12 0.55 10.78 -6.18
N LEU A 13 0.40 10.64 -4.87
CA LEU A 13 1.30 11.25 -3.90
C LEU A 13 2.72 10.71 -4.08
N LEU A 14 2.87 9.42 -4.19
CA LEU A 14 4.17 8.78 -4.37
C LEU A 14 4.81 9.26 -5.67
N PHE A 15 4.04 9.29 -6.76
CA PHE A 15 4.53 9.76 -8.05
C PHE A 15 4.99 11.21 -7.98
N SER A 16 4.25 12.07 -7.29
CA SER A 16 4.60 13.49 -7.18
C SER A 16 5.93 13.73 -6.45
N LYS A 17 6.31 12.79 -5.57
CA LYS A 17 7.52 12.92 -4.75
C LYS A 17 8.70 12.13 -5.30
N THR A 18 8.47 11.01 -5.98
CA THR A 18 9.54 10.11 -6.44
C THR A 18 9.63 10.00 -7.97
N GLY A 19 8.58 10.37 -8.69
CA GLY A 19 8.48 10.17 -10.13
C GLY A 19 8.12 8.75 -10.52
N GLU A 20 7.81 7.88 -9.57
CA GLU A 20 7.48 6.48 -9.82
C GLU A 20 6.09 6.14 -9.31
N HIS A 21 5.37 5.31 -10.07
CA HIS A 21 4.07 4.79 -9.68
C HIS A 21 4.21 3.49 -8.90
N LEU A 22 3.18 3.15 -8.15
CA LEU A 22 3.08 1.84 -7.51
C LEU A 22 2.97 0.76 -8.59
N ASP A 23 3.65 -0.37 -8.39
CA ASP A 23 3.49 -1.52 -9.27
C ASP A 23 2.23 -2.32 -8.90
N SER A 24 1.90 -3.36 -9.67
CA SER A 24 0.66 -4.10 -9.46
C SER A 24 0.65 -4.87 -8.13
N LEU A 25 1.79 -5.41 -7.69
CA LEU A 25 1.88 -6.08 -6.41
C LEU A 25 1.70 -5.10 -5.25
N GLN A 26 2.35 -3.93 -5.31
CA GLN A 26 2.20 -2.90 -4.29
C GLN A 26 0.75 -2.44 -4.17
N ARG A 27 0.06 -2.25 -5.29
CA ARG A 27 -1.36 -1.89 -5.29
C ARG A 27 -2.21 -2.99 -4.68
N SER A 28 -1.92 -4.25 -4.98
CA SER A 28 -2.63 -5.39 -4.41
C SER A 28 -2.44 -5.46 -2.90
N ILE A 29 -1.23 -5.20 -2.42
CA ILE A 29 -0.93 -5.18 -0.98
C ILE A 29 -1.74 -4.07 -0.30
N ILE A 30 -1.71 -2.87 -0.82
CA ILE A 30 -2.44 -1.73 -0.23
C ILE A 30 -3.94 -2.04 -0.17
N ARG A 31 -4.52 -2.46 -1.29
CA ARG A 31 -5.95 -2.78 -1.34
C ARG A 31 -6.33 -3.90 -0.40
N GLY A 32 -5.50 -4.95 -0.36
CA GLY A 32 -5.75 -6.08 0.53
C GLY A 32 -5.72 -5.70 1.99
N VAL A 33 -4.69 -4.97 2.41
CA VAL A 33 -4.55 -4.52 3.79
C VAL A 33 -5.71 -3.60 4.18
N LEU A 34 -6.09 -2.67 3.32
CA LEU A 34 -7.21 -1.76 3.58
C LEU A 34 -8.55 -2.50 3.67
N ASN A 35 -8.67 -3.65 3.02
CA ASN A 35 -9.86 -4.51 3.09
C ASN A 35 -9.77 -5.54 4.23
N GLY A 36 -8.75 -5.47 5.07
CA GLY A 36 -8.60 -6.37 6.20
C GLY A 36 -8.07 -7.76 5.87
N LYS A 37 -7.50 -7.94 4.68
CA LYS A 37 -6.94 -9.23 4.26
C LYS A 37 -5.57 -9.46 4.87
N LYS A 38 -5.26 -10.74 5.11
CA LYS A 38 -3.93 -11.16 5.56
C LYS A 38 -2.98 -11.25 4.36
N TYR A 39 -1.68 -11.13 4.61
CA TYR A 39 -0.68 -11.23 3.54
C TYR A 39 -0.73 -12.57 2.80
N ALA A 40 -1.05 -13.65 3.52
CA ALA A 40 -1.19 -14.96 2.88
C ALA A 40 -2.30 -14.96 1.81
N ASP A 41 -3.42 -14.29 2.11
CA ASP A 41 -4.54 -14.20 1.17
C ASP A 41 -4.21 -13.28 -0.01
N ILE A 42 -3.54 -12.18 0.26
CA ILE A 42 -3.09 -11.25 -0.79
C ILE A 42 -2.12 -11.96 -1.73
N ALA A 43 -1.17 -12.69 -1.18
CA ALA A 43 -0.19 -13.45 -1.95
C ALA A 43 -0.87 -14.50 -2.82
N LYS A 44 -1.84 -15.23 -2.28
CA LYS A 44 -2.59 -16.25 -3.00
C LYS A 44 -3.35 -15.63 -4.19
N GLU A 45 -4.03 -14.52 -3.97
CA GLU A 45 -4.76 -13.83 -5.03
C GLU A 45 -3.83 -13.28 -6.11
N TYR A 46 -2.67 -12.78 -5.72
CA TYR A 46 -1.68 -12.26 -6.64
C TYR A 46 -0.84 -13.36 -7.29
N ASN A 47 -0.92 -14.58 -6.77
CA ASN A 47 -0.18 -15.75 -7.29
C ASN A 47 1.31 -15.69 -6.97
N CYS A 48 1.66 -15.30 -5.74
CA CYS A 48 3.04 -15.31 -5.24
C CYS A 48 3.09 -15.95 -3.85
N SER A 49 4.29 -16.13 -3.29
CA SER A 49 4.44 -16.69 -1.95
C SER A 49 4.10 -15.65 -0.88
N ALA A 50 3.65 -16.12 0.29
CA ALA A 50 3.37 -15.25 1.43
C ALA A 50 4.62 -14.51 1.90
N GLY A 51 5.78 -15.18 1.87
CA GLY A 51 7.05 -14.54 2.21
C GLY A 51 7.40 -13.40 1.29
N HIS A 52 7.20 -13.59 -0.02
CA HIS A 52 7.45 -12.54 -1.00
C HIS A 52 6.51 -11.34 -0.76
N ALA A 53 5.23 -11.59 -0.52
CA ALA A 53 4.27 -10.53 -0.25
C ALA A 53 4.64 -9.74 1.01
N LYS A 54 5.07 -10.43 2.07
CA LYS A 54 5.51 -9.77 3.32
C LYS A 54 6.75 -8.90 3.10
N ASP A 55 7.74 -9.41 2.35
CA ASP A 55 8.94 -8.65 2.07
C ASP A 55 8.63 -7.39 1.26
N GLU A 56 7.80 -7.52 0.24
CA GLU A 56 7.37 -6.38 -0.57
C GLU A 56 6.55 -5.39 0.26
N ALA A 57 5.68 -5.89 1.13
CA ALA A 57 4.89 -5.03 2.01
C ALA A 57 5.78 -4.23 2.95
N TYR A 58 6.80 -4.87 3.54
CA TYR A 58 7.73 -4.19 4.44
C TYR A 58 8.44 -3.05 3.71
N GLN A 59 8.97 -3.32 2.51
CA GLN A 59 9.63 -2.30 1.70
C GLN A 59 8.66 -1.18 1.31
N LEU A 60 7.44 -1.55 0.95
CA LEU A 60 6.40 -0.58 0.59
C LEU A 60 6.07 0.35 1.75
N TRP A 61 5.85 -0.20 2.95
CA TRP A 61 5.55 0.62 4.11
C TRP A 61 6.69 1.54 4.47
N GLN A 62 7.93 1.08 4.34
CA GLN A 62 9.10 1.93 4.56
C GLN A 62 9.17 3.05 3.53
N LEU A 63 8.96 2.73 2.27
CA LEU A 63 8.94 3.72 1.19
C LEU A 63 7.88 4.78 1.42
N LEU A 64 6.67 4.38 1.76
CA LEU A 64 5.57 5.31 2.02
C LEU A 64 5.85 6.17 3.24
N SER A 65 6.38 5.58 4.31
CA SER A 65 6.73 6.32 5.52
C SER A 65 7.82 7.36 5.25
N ASP A 66 8.87 6.98 4.54
CA ASP A 66 9.99 7.88 4.24
C ASP A 66 9.58 8.99 3.26
N THR A 67 8.72 8.66 2.32
CA THR A 67 8.33 9.59 1.25
C THR A 67 7.20 10.51 1.66
N LEU A 68 6.18 9.97 2.32
CA LEU A 68 4.96 10.71 2.66
C LEU A 68 4.94 11.22 4.10
N GLY A 69 5.65 10.57 5.01
CA GLY A 69 5.80 11.04 6.39
C GLY A 69 4.46 11.36 7.07
N ALA A 70 4.28 12.62 7.44
CA ALA A 70 3.08 13.08 8.14
C ALA A 70 1.79 12.89 7.33
N GLU A 71 1.86 12.94 6.00
CA GLU A 71 0.70 12.71 5.14
C GLU A 71 0.21 11.27 5.27
N MET A 72 1.12 10.32 5.36
CA MET A 72 0.78 8.91 5.60
C MET A 72 0.11 8.73 6.96
N LEU A 73 0.64 9.38 7.98
CA LEU A 73 0.05 9.35 9.32
C LEU A 73 -1.36 9.93 9.33
N ASN A 74 -1.58 11.03 8.63
CA ASN A 74 -2.91 11.65 8.51
C ASN A 74 -3.90 10.71 7.82
N LEU A 75 -3.47 10.00 6.78
CA LEU A 75 -4.32 9.03 6.09
C LEU A 75 -4.70 7.86 7.00
N VAL A 76 -3.74 7.33 7.75
CA VAL A 76 -4.01 6.26 8.71
C VAL A 76 -5.00 6.73 9.77
N THR A 77 -4.82 7.94 10.28
CA THR A 77 -5.72 8.52 11.27
C THR A 77 -7.15 8.62 10.71
N LYS A 78 -7.31 9.07 9.48
CA LYS A 78 -8.63 9.18 8.84
C LYS A 78 -9.29 7.82 8.64
N LEU A 79 -8.51 6.76 8.43
CA LEU A 79 -9.05 5.42 8.22
C LEU A 79 -9.50 4.76 9.51
N TYR A 80 -8.81 5.01 10.61
CA TYR A 80 -9.04 4.31 11.89
C TYR A 80 -9.75 5.17 12.95
N ILE A 81 -10.05 6.39 12.63
CA ILE A 81 -10.84 7.28 13.45
C ILE A 81 -12.03 7.78 12.66
#